data_450a21d42e71306a7e6722c5e354d255
#
_entry.id   450a21d42e71306a7e6722c5e354d255
#
_cell.length_a   1.000
_cell.length_b   1.000
_cell.length_c   1.000
_cell.angle_alpha   90.00
_cell.angle_beta   90.00
_cell.angle_gamma   90.00
#
_symmetry.space_group_name_H-M   'P 1'
#
loop_
_entity.id
_entity.type
_entity.pdbx_description
1 polymer ?
#
loop_
_entity_poly.entity_id
_entity_poly.type
_entity_poly.pdbx_seq_one_letter_code
_entity_poly.pdbx_strand_id
1 'polypeptide(L)'
;MDLLDWNRTEEEQAEGLRLARQVKAFNVFLQPCDKRNNKNVWDNCALIVSEKEDAILEPYLPYLFAWIQDLNWPGAWCIFERLQEYKKEGMYDFGWQEIYACAQALEDEVWMENLKMVRHT
;
A
#
# COMPACT_ATOMS: atom_id res chain seq x y z
N MET A 1 2.90 11.58 -11.60
CA MET A 1 3.25 10.17 -11.42
C MET A 1 4.64 9.83 -11.97
N ASP A 2 5.00 10.34 -13.16
CA ASP A 2 6.32 10.05 -13.75
C ASP A 2 7.50 10.50 -12.88
N LEU A 3 7.33 11.59 -12.14
CA LEU A 3 8.38 12.09 -11.24
C LEU A 3 8.62 11.15 -10.05
N LEU A 4 7.69 10.23 -9.75
CA LEU A 4 7.83 9.27 -8.68
C LEU A 4 8.62 8.02 -9.09
N ASP A 5 9.01 7.92 -10.36
CA ASP A 5 9.81 6.81 -10.87
C ASP A 5 11.22 6.87 -10.24
N TRP A 6 11.65 5.75 -9.67
CA TRP A 6 12.96 5.68 -8.99
C TRP A 6 14.16 5.87 -9.93
N ASN A 7 13.95 5.81 -11.25
CA ASN A 7 14.98 6.12 -12.25
C ASN A 7 15.15 7.63 -12.46
N ARG A 8 14.25 8.45 -11.92
CA ARG A 8 14.39 9.89 -11.95
C ARG A 8 15.43 10.34 -10.93
N THR A 9 15.95 11.56 -11.11
CA THR A 9 16.90 12.13 -10.16
C THR A 9 16.23 12.30 -8.78
N GLU A 10 17.07 12.42 -7.73
CA GLU A 10 16.55 12.68 -6.38
C GLU A 10 15.73 13.98 -6.35
N GLU A 11 16.18 15.00 -7.06
CA GLU A 11 15.48 16.29 -7.14
C GLU A 11 14.11 16.13 -7.81
N GLU A 12 14.04 15.38 -8.91
CA GLU A 12 12.78 15.11 -9.61
C GLU A 12 11.82 14.30 -8.75
N GLN A 13 12.33 13.30 -8.05
CA GLN A 13 11.50 12.49 -7.15
C GLN A 13 10.99 13.32 -5.97
N ALA A 14 11.83 14.19 -5.39
CA ALA A 14 11.42 15.09 -4.32
C ALA A 14 10.31 16.04 -4.77
N GLU A 15 10.40 16.57 -5.97
CA GLU A 15 9.34 17.40 -6.55
C GLU A 15 8.06 16.61 -6.77
N GLY A 16 8.18 15.37 -7.26
CA GLY A 16 7.04 14.49 -7.44
C GLY A 16 6.32 14.22 -6.13
N LEU A 17 7.06 13.94 -5.06
CA LEU A 17 6.50 13.73 -3.72
C LEU A 17 5.81 14.99 -3.21
N ARG A 18 6.42 16.16 -3.42
CA ARG A 18 5.83 17.42 -3.02
C ARG A 18 4.47 17.65 -3.69
N LEU A 19 4.40 17.39 -4.99
CA LEU A 19 3.16 17.53 -5.75
C LEU A 19 2.13 16.46 -5.33
N ALA A 20 2.58 15.24 -5.13
CA ALA A 20 1.70 14.13 -4.74
C ALA A 20 1.02 14.37 -3.39
N ARG A 21 1.75 14.98 -2.44
CA ARG A 21 1.20 15.29 -1.11
C ARG A 21 0.05 16.28 -1.16
N GLN A 22 -0.07 17.04 -2.24
CA GLN A 22 -1.15 18.01 -2.43
C GLN A 22 -2.39 17.41 -3.10
N VAL A 23 -2.30 16.18 -3.60
CA VAL A 23 -3.41 15.52 -4.28
C VAL A 23 -4.42 15.03 -3.25
N LYS A 24 -5.67 15.48 -3.38
CA LYS A 24 -6.74 15.06 -2.46
C LYS A 24 -7.20 13.64 -2.71
N ALA A 25 -7.30 13.24 -3.98
CA ALA A 25 -7.69 11.89 -4.37
C ALA A 25 -6.48 10.96 -4.36
N PHE A 26 -5.91 10.71 -3.18
CA PHE A 26 -4.67 9.95 -3.04
C PHE A 26 -4.79 8.48 -3.48
N ASN A 27 -6.00 7.99 -3.66
CA ASN A 27 -6.25 6.62 -4.12
C ASN A 27 -5.58 6.30 -5.45
N VAL A 28 -5.21 7.33 -6.25
CA VAL A 28 -4.44 7.12 -7.49
C VAL A 28 -3.05 6.54 -7.23
N PHE A 29 -2.54 6.66 -5.99
CA PHE A 29 -1.24 6.13 -5.61
C PHE A 29 -1.31 4.70 -5.06
N LEU A 30 -2.50 4.15 -4.89
CA LEU A 30 -2.66 2.77 -4.40
C LEU A 30 -2.21 1.77 -5.46
N GLN A 31 -1.41 0.80 -5.02
CA GLN A 31 -0.89 -0.26 -5.87
C GLN A 31 -1.15 -1.62 -5.19
N PRO A 32 -1.19 -2.72 -5.88
CA PRO A 32 -1.16 -2.81 -7.34
C PRO A 32 -2.45 -2.27 -7.97
N CYS A 33 -2.29 -1.51 -9.04
CA CYS A 33 -3.42 -1.10 -9.83
C CYS A 33 -3.30 -1.69 -11.24
N ASP A 34 -4.39 -1.61 -12.01
CA ASP A 34 -4.43 -2.23 -13.31
C ASP A 34 -3.56 -1.50 -14.34
N LYS A 35 -2.27 -1.77 -14.37
CA LYS A 35 -1.41 -1.60 -15.56
C LYS A 35 -0.99 -0.19 -15.98
N ARG A 36 -1.49 0.88 -15.37
CA ARG A 36 -1.16 2.23 -15.84
C ARG A 36 0.19 2.71 -15.34
N ASN A 37 0.63 2.18 -14.22
CA ASN A 37 1.89 2.59 -13.61
C ASN A 37 2.81 1.39 -13.47
N ASN A 38 4.06 1.54 -13.85
CA ASN A 38 5.03 0.47 -13.68
C ASN A 38 5.50 0.43 -12.22
N LYS A 39 6.14 -0.68 -11.84
CA LYS A 39 6.60 -0.88 -10.46
C LYS A 39 7.64 0.13 -10.01
N ASN A 40 8.28 0.87 -10.92
CA ASN A 40 9.30 1.85 -10.59
C ASN A 40 8.75 3.02 -9.76
N VAL A 41 7.45 3.27 -9.78
CA VAL A 41 6.81 4.33 -8.99
C VAL A 41 6.25 3.83 -7.66
N TRP A 42 6.19 2.52 -7.43
CA TRP A 42 5.51 1.94 -6.28
C TRP A 42 6.12 2.34 -4.94
N ASP A 43 7.45 2.44 -4.84
CA ASP A 43 8.09 2.85 -3.58
C ASP A 43 7.64 4.25 -3.15
N ASN A 44 7.63 5.20 -4.06
CA ASN A 44 7.22 6.55 -3.75
C ASN A 44 5.70 6.65 -3.55
N CYS A 45 4.92 5.86 -4.28
CA CYS A 45 3.48 5.77 -4.05
C CYS A 45 3.18 5.24 -2.65
N ALA A 46 3.90 4.22 -2.21
CA ALA A 46 3.74 3.68 -0.85
C ALA A 46 4.07 4.72 0.21
N LEU A 47 5.11 5.52 0.00
CA LEU A 47 5.47 6.59 0.92
C LEU A 47 4.32 7.60 1.06
N ILE A 48 3.73 8.05 -0.04
CA ILE A 48 2.61 8.99 -0.02
C ILE A 48 1.42 8.39 0.74
N VAL A 49 1.07 7.14 0.43
CA VAL A 49 -0.06 6.47 1.08
C VAL A 49 0.21 6.30 2.59
N SER A 50 1.41 5.89 2.95
CA SER A 50 1.76 5.63 4.35
C SER A 50 1.75 6.88 5.23
N GLU A 51 1.84 8.06 4.63
CA GLU A 51 1.79 9.33 5.36
C GLU A 51 0.37 9.74 5.77
N LYS A 52 -0.66 9.05 5.25
CA LYS A 52 -2.05 9.39 5.55
C LYS A 52 -2.47 8.84 6.91
N GLU A 53 -3.43 9.55 7.54
CA GLU A 53 -3.98 9.12 8.83
C GLU A 53 -4.85 7.88 8.68
N ASP A 54 -5.00 7.12 9.77
CA ASP A 54 -5.79 5.89 9.79
C ASP A 54 -7.22 6.11 9.29
N ALA A 55 -7.86 7.20 9.71
CA ALA A 55 -9.24 7.50 9.30
C ALA A 55 -9.36 7.67 7.79
N ILE A 56 -8.33 8.23 7.16
CA ILE A 56 -8.30 8.41 5.70
C ILE A 56 -8.07 7.09 5.00
N LEU A 57 -7.23 6.22 5.57
CA LEU A 57 -6.90 4.92 4.99
C LEU A 57 -7.99 3.87 5.18
N GLU A 58 -8.86 4.04 6.17
CA GLU A 58 -9.85 3.01 6.54
C GLU A 58 -10.65 2.47 5.33
N PRO A 59 -11.23 3.32 4.45
CA PRO A 59 -11.98 2.81 3.29
C PRO A 59 -11.12 2.04 2.30
N TYR A 60 -9.80 2.19 2.38
CA TYR A 60 -8.86 1.60 1.42
C TYR A 60 -8.05 0.45 1.99
N LEU A 61 -8.36 0.00 3.20
CA LEU A 61 -7.65 -1.12 3.83
C LEU A 61 -7.52 -2.35 2.94
N PRO A 62 -8.56 -2.78 2.20
CA PRO A 62 -8.41 -3.93 1.31
C PRO A 62 -7.30 -3.75 0.28
N TYR A 63 -7.12 -2.53 -0.24
CA TYR A 63 -6.06 -2.25 -1.22
C TYR A 63 -4.68 -2.31 -0.56
N LEU A 64 -4.56 -1.86 0.69
CA LEU A 64 -3.30 -1.94 1.42
C LEU A 64 -2.93 -3.40 1.70
N PHE A 65 -3.90 -4.21 2.12
CA PHE A 65 -3.68 -5.64 2.31
C PHE A 65 -3.32 -6.34 1.00
N ALA A 66 -3.87 -5.88 -0.13
CA ALA A 66 -3.51 -6.41 -1.44
C ALA A 66 -2.07 -6.10 -1.84
N TRP A 67 -1.53 -4.96 -1.38
CA TRP A 67 -0.15 -4.56 -1.70
C TRP A 67 0.87 -5.52 -1.08
N ILE A 68 0.53 -6.18 0.02
CA ILE A 68 1.44 -7.10 0.69
C ILE A 68 1.31 -8.55 0.21
N GLN A 69 0.71 -8.78 -0.96
CA GLN A 69 0.68 -10.10 -1.59
C GLN A 69 2.09 -10.65 -1.79
N ASP A 70 3.02 -9.78 -2.11
CA ASP A 70 4.42 -10.13 -2.32
C ASP A 70 5.27 -9.03 -1.69
N LEU A 71 5.96 -9.37 -0.60
CA LEU A 71 6.80 -8.40 0.10
C LEU A 71 8.04 -7.99 -0.69
N ASN A 72 8.33 -8.66 -1.80
CA ASN A 72 9.37 -8.24 -2.73
C ASN A 72 8.90 -7.13 -3.70
N TRP A 73 7.60 -6.88 -3.76
CA TRP A 73 7.10 -5.76 -4.56
C TRP A 73 7.61 -4.43 -3.99
N PRO A 74 7.94 -3.47 -4.87
CA PRO A 74 8.35 -2.13 -4.40
C PRO A 74 7.25 -1.52 -3.52
N GLY A 75 7.66 -0.95 -2.42
CA GLY A 75 6.74 -0.31 -1.48
C GLY A 75 6.00 -1.27 -0.53
N ALA A 76 6.05 -2.58 -0.77
CA ALA A 76 5.28 -3.53 0.04
C ALA A 76 5.68 -3.48 1.51
N TRP A 77 6.97 -3.40 1.83
CA TRP A 77 7.43 -3.29 3.22
C TRP A 77 7.00 -1.98 3.87
N CYS A 78 6.99 -0.89 3.11
CA CYS A 78 6.51 0.40 3.60
C CYS A 78 5.03 0.29 4.01
N ILE A 79 4.22 -0.33 3.17
CA ILE A 79 2.79 -0.54 3.46
C ILE A 79 2.62 -1.52 4.62
N PHE A 80 3.43 -2.58 4.67
CA PHE A 80 3.39 -3.54 5.77
C PHE A 80 3.63 -2.84 7.12
N GLU A 81 4.68 -2.02 7.21
CA GLU A 81 4.98 -1.26 8.42
C GLU A 81 3.86 -0.27 8.76
N ARG A 82 3.28 0.37 7.77
CA ARG A 82 2.15 1.28 7.98
C ARG A 82 0.93 0.56 8.53
N LEU A 83 0.66 -0.65 8.07
CA LEU A 83 -0.42 -1.47 8.60
C LEU A 83 -0.15 -1.92 10.03
N GLN A 84 1.12 -2.16 10.39
CA GLN A 84 1.49 -2.47 11.78
C GLN A 84 1.21 -1.29 12.72
N GLU A 85 1.41 -0.06 12.22
CA GLU A 85 1.17 1.16 12.99
C GLU A 85 -0.32 1.52 13.07
N TYR A 86 -1.15 0.94 12.20
CA TYR A 86 -2.57 1.21 12.19
C TYR A 86 -3.20 0.77 13.51
N LYS A 87 -4.05 1.62 14.09
CA LYS A 87 -4.83 1.25 15.28
C LYS A 87 -5.88 0.25 14.84
N LYS A 88 -5.78 -0.97 15.32
CA LYS A 88 -6.63 -2.08 14.89
C LYS A 88 -8.05 -1.95 15.42
N GLU A 89 -8.71 -0.86 15.06
CA GLU A 89 -10.06 -0.49 15.43
C GLU A 89 -10.93 -0.38 14.18
N GLY A 90 -12.23 -0.29 14.40
CA GLY A 90 -13.19 -0.08 13.31
C GLY A 90 -13.14 -1.18 12.27
N MET A 91 -12.89 -0.81 11.02
CA MET A 91 -12.97 -1.72 9.88
C MET A 91 -11.70 -2.54 9.63
N TYR A 92 -10.67 -2.41 10.48
CA TYR A 92 -9.41 -3.12 10.24
C TYR A 92 -9.62 -4.64 10.20
N ASP A 93 -10.21 -5.21 11.24
CA ASP A 93 -10.43 -6.66 11.31
C ASP A 93 -11.37 -7.16 10.22
N PHE A 94 -12.41 -6.40 9.93
CA PHE A 94 -13.35 -6.74 8.87
C PHE A 94 -12.65 -6.79 7.51
N GLY A 95 -11.88 -5.75 7.18
CA GLY A 95 -11.13 -5.69 5.94
C GLY A 95 -10.08 -6.81 5.85
N TRP A 96 -9.40 -7.08 6.96
CA TRP A 96 -8.41 -8.15 7.02
C TRP A 96 -9.07 -9.52 6.72
N GLN A 97 -10.21 -9.79 7.35
CA GLN A 97 -10.89 -11.07 7.15
C GLN A 97 -11.41 -11.25 5.73
N GLU A 98 -11.93 -10.20 5.13
CA GLU A 98 -12.37 -10.25 3.74
C GLU A 98 -11.22 -10.58 2.79
N ILE A 99 -10.09 -9.91 2.97
CA ILE A 99 -8.93 -10.14 2.12
C ILE A 99 -8.30 -11.50 2.40
N TYR A 100 -8.27 -11.93 3.66
CA TYR A 100 -7.76 -13.24 3.99
C TYR A 100 -8.60 -14.34 3.33
N ALA A 101 -9.92 -14.19 3.30
CA ALA A 101 -10.79 -15.11 2.59
C ALA A 101 -10.48 -15.14 1.08
N CYS A 102 -10.16 -13.98 0.49
CA CYS A 102 -9.73 -13.93 -0.91
C CYS A 102 -8.43 -14.69 -1.13
N ALA A 103 -7.46 -14.50 -0.24
CA ALA A 103 -6.18 -15.20 -0.33
C ALA A 103 -6.38 -16.73 -0.20
N GLN A 104 -7.26 -17.16 0.69
CA GLN A 104 -7.60 -18.57 0.85
C GLN A 104 -8.26 -19.13 -0.42
N ALA A 105 -9.20 -18.38 -1.00
CA ALA A 105 -9.89 -18.79 -2.23
C ALA A 105 -8.93 -18.93 -3.40
N LEU A 106 -7.89 -18.09 -3.44
CA LEU A 106 -6.84 -18.13 -4.46
C LEU A 106 -5.74 -19.15 -4.13
N GLU A 107 -5.80 -19.75 -2.95
CA GLU A 107 -4.76 -20.67 -2.46
C GLU A 107 -3.37 -20.00 -2.44
N ASP A 108 -3.33 -18.71 -2.16
CA ASP A 108 -2.09 -17.95 -2.11
C ASP A 108 -1.49 -18.00 -0.71
N GLU A 109 -0.68 -19.02 -0.47
CA GLU A 109 -0.09 -19.26 0.85
C GLU A 109 0.86 -18.15 1.29
N VAL A 110 1.60 -17.56 0.36
CA VAL A 110 2.51 -16.45 0.67
C VAL A 110 1.71 -15.24 1.16
N TRP A 111 0.65 -14.89 0.46
CA TRP A 111 -0.22 -13.79 0.87
C TRP A 111 -0.85 -14.06 2.23
N MET A 112 -1.35 -15.28 2.44
CA MET A 112 -1.93 -15.67 3.73
C MET A 112 -0.95 -15.49 4.87
N GLU A 113 0.31 -15.91 4.69
CA GLU A 113 1.34 -15.75 5.70
C GLU A 113 1.67 -14.27 5.96
N ASN A 114 1.76 -13.47 4.90
CA ASN A 114 2.00 -12.03 5.03
C ASN A 114 0.87 -11.35 5.82
N LEU A 115 -0.36 -11.72 5.54
CA LEU A 115 -1.52 -11.19 6.25
C LEU A 115 -1.50 -11.56 7.73
N LYS A 116 -1.12 -12.80 8.05
CA LYS A 116 -0.99 -13.23 9.45
C LYS A 116 0.11 -12.46 10.17
N MET A 117 1.24 -12.25 9.51
CA MET A 117 2.36 -11.51 10.10
C MET A 117 1.96 -10.08 10.44
N VAL A 118 1.29 -9.39 9.54
CA VAL A 118 0.93 -7.99 9.75
C VAL A 118 -0.11 -7.85 10.87
N ARG A 119 -0.99 -8.82 11.01
CA ARG A 119 -2.03 -8.80 12.03
C ARG A 119 -1.47 -9.03 13.44
N HIS A 120 -0.44 -9.86 13.57
CA HIS A 120 0.08 -10.30 14.87
C HIS A 120 1.27 -9.46 15.38
N THR A 121 1.51 -8.33 14.75
CA THR A 121 2.56 -7.39 15.22
C THR A 121 1.99 -6.00 15.68
#